data_42c26179f4f3e0b42cedb4ba4d2df1d7
#
_entry.id   42c26179f4f3e0b42cedb4ba4d2df1d7
#
_cell.length_a   1.000
_cell.length_b   1.000
_cell.length_c   1.000
_cell.angle_alpha   90.00
_cell.angle_beta   90.00
_cell.angle_gamma   90.00
#
_symmetry.space_group_name_H-M   'P 1'
#
loop_
_entity.id
_entity.type
_entity.pdbx_description
1 polymer ?
#
loop_
_entity_poly.entity_id
_entity_poly.type
_entity_poly.pdbx_seq_one_letter_code
_entity_poly.pdbx_strand_id
1 'polypeptide(L)'
;GSEMCIRDRFEEADTFDGMKEIRNVLQSTNRGGSKFWNFMSFNPPITLNNFMNQEALVQRPDRLVHSSTYLTVPPEWLGQMFFDDAELLRQTNPRAYEHEYLGIPTGTGGEVFSNLELREITDDEIASFDYIYEGIDWGWYPDPNHWSKMCYRPSKMTLYIFDELRCNKTPNEVFWQRLQKEKNVTSQDLIIADSAEPKSIADLKAYGASIRPTEKGPDSVRYSMKWLQSLVKIVVDPNRCPETAREFAEYEYERTKDDELTGQYPDKDNHSIDSVRYALNPVWKRRGL
;
A
#
# COMPACT_ATOMS: atom_id res chain seq x y z
N GLY A 1 -18.93 -28.07 -32.45
CA GLY A 1 -17.68 -27.64 -31.80
C GLY A 1 -17.83 -27.69 -30.31
N SER A 2 -16.96 -28.44 -29.62
CA SER A 2 -16.91 -28.40 -28.16
C SER A 2 -16.49 -27.01 -27.71
N GLU A 3 -17.37 -26.28 -27.04
CA GLU A 3 -17.01 -25.06 -26.37
C GLU A 3 -15.98 -25.41 -25.29
N MET A 4 -14.76 -24.95 -25.45
CA MET A 4 -13.71 -25.13 -24.45
C MET A 4 -13.96 -24.15 -23.32
N CYS A 5 -14.40 -24.64 -22.14
CA CYS A 5 -14.51 -23.85 -20.92
C CYS A 5 -13.18 -23.93 -20.18
N ILE A 6 -12.55 -22.80 -19.95
CA ILE A 6 -11.33 -22.70 -19.11
C ILE A 6 -11.75 -22.43 -17.69
N ARG A 7 -11.19 -23.15 -16.74
CA ARG A 7 -11.43 -23.00 -15.29
C ARG A 7 -10.10 -22.94 -14.61
N ASP A 8 -9.78 -21.79 -14.03
CA ASP A 8 -8.60 -21.58 -13.22
C ASP A 8 -8.97 -21.45 -11.75
N ARG A 9 -8.12 -21.97 -10.88
CA ARG A 9 -8.29 -21.85 -9.44
C ARG A 9 -7.01 -21.34 -8.81
N PHE A 10 -7.13 -20.26 -8.05
CA PHE A 10 -6.10 -19.68 -7.20
C PHE A 10 -6.45 -20.06 -5.76
N GLU A 11 -5.65 -20.91 -5.15
CA GLU A 11 -5.74 -21.22 -3.73
C GLU A 11 -4.80 -20.30 -2.97
N GLU A 12 -5.19 -19.93 -1.75
CA GLU A 12 -4.43 -19.01 -0.91
C GLU A 12 -4.05 -17.72 -1.68
N ALA A 13 -5.07 -17.12 -2.33
CA ALA A 13 -4.89 -16.00 -3.23
C ALA A 13 -4.31 -14.75 -2.54
N ASP A 14 -4.38 -14.68 -1.22
CA ASP A 14 -3.78 -13.64 -0.37
C ASP A 14 -2.24 -13.74 -0.26
N THR A 15 -1.64 -14.86 -0.69
CA THR A 15 -0.18 -15.07 -0.68
C THR A 15 0.54 -14.53 -1.92
N PHE A 16 -0.20 -14.06 -2.93
CA PHE A 16 0.37 -13.42 -4.12
C PHE A 16 0.84 -11.98 -3.81
N ASP A 17 1.78 -11.47 -4.62
CA ASP A 17 2.30 -10.09 -4.51
C ASP A 17 1.29 -9.01 -4.95
N GLY A 18 -0.01 -9.31 -4.90
CA GLY A 18 -1.09 -8.40 -5.22
C GLY A 18 -1.89 -8.80 -6.46
N MET A 19 -3.00 -8.10 -6.70
CA MET A 19 -3.90 -8.37 -7.84
C MET A 19 -3.24 -8.25 -9.22
N LYS A 20 -2.13 -7.53 -9.34
CA LYS A 20 -1.37 -7.43 -10.59
C LYS A 20 -0.79 -8.78 -11.01
N GLU A 21 -0.24 -9.51 -10.06
CA GLU A 21 0.31 -10.85 -10.32
C GLU A 21 -0.79 -11.81 -10.77
N ILE A 22 -1.90 -11.85 -10.05
CA ILE A 22 -3.08 -12.65 -10.42
C ILE A 22 -3.56 -12.27 -11.84
N ARG A 23 -3.69 -10.97 -12.14
CA ARG A 23 -4.08 -10.51 -13.48
C ARG A 23 -3.11 -10.94 -14.57
N ASN A 24 -1.81 -10.95 -14.31
CA ASN A 24 -0.80 -11.42 -15.28
C ASN A 24 -1.00 -12.91 -15.61
N VAL A 25 -1.32 -13.73 -14.61
CA VAL A 25 -1.65 -15.15 -14.81
C VAL A 25 -2.92 -15.28 -15.65
N LEU A 26 -4.00 -14.57 -15.26
CA LEU A 26 -5.28 -14.59 -15.97
C LEU A 26 -5.18 -14.14 -17.43
N GLN A 27 -4.35 -13.14 -17.75
CA GLN A 27 -4.09 -12.72 -19.12
C GLN A 27 -3.40 -13.81 -19.96
N SER A 28 -2.69 -14.70 -19.31
CA SER A 28 -2.01 -15.82 -19.96
C SER A 28 -2.94 -17.03 -20.15
N THR A 29 -3.84 -17.28 -19.19
CA THR A 29 -4.72 -18.45 -19.16
C THR A 29 -6.05 -18.22 -19.86
N ASN A 30 -6.62 -17.01 -19.79
CA ASN A 30 -7.90 -16.65 -20.41
C ASN A 30 -7.75 -16.41 -21.91
N ARG A 31 -7.33 -17.45 -22.68
CA ARG A 31 -7.12 -17.38 -24.13
C ARG A 31 -7.77 -18.54 -24.87
N GLY A 32 -8.30 -18.25 -26.04
CA GLY A 32 -8.77 -19.28 -26.99
C GLY A 32 -10.11 -19.95 -26.65
N GLY A 33 -10.82 -19.47 -25.62
CA GLY A 33 -12.14 -19.97 -25.24
C GLY A 33 -13.21 -18.89 -25.31
N SER A 34 -14.48 -19.30 -25.29
CA SER A 34 -15.64 -18.38 -25.22
C SER A 34 -16.14 -18.11 -23.81
N LYS A 35 -15.77 -18.95 -22.85
CA LYS A 35 -16.17 -18.84 -21.43
C LYS A 35 -14.99 -19.15 -20.52
N PHE A 36 -14.80 -18.31 -19.51
CA PHE A 36 -13.74 -18.40 -18.53
C PHE A 36 -14.36 -18.33 -17.13
N TRP A 37 -13.87 -19.19 -16.23
CA TRP A 37 -14.27 -19.19 -14.84
C TRP A 37 -13.01 -19.19 -13.98
N ASN A 38 -12.84 -18.13 -13.22
CA ASN A 38 -11.69 -17.97 -12.34
C ASN A 38 -12.19 -18.03 -10.89
N PHE A 39 -11.66 -18.98 -10.13
CA PHE A 39 -12.00 -19.17 -8.72
C PHE A 39 -10.81 -18.74 -7.88
N MET A 40 -11.07 -17.95 -6.87
CA MET A 40 -10.06 -17.53 -5.89
C MET A 40 -10.57 -17.92 -4.50
N SER A 41 -9.74 -18.60 -3.74
CA SER A 41 -10.01 -18.92 -2.33
C SER A 41 -8.89 -18.42 -1.46
N PHE A 42 -9.23 -17.84 -0.32
CA PHE A 42 -8.28 -17.35 0.66
C PHE A 42 -8.92 -17.29 2.05
N ASN A 43 -8.10 -17.39 3.07
CA ASN A 43 -8.47 -17.02 4.42
C ASN A 43 -8.21 -15.52 4.58
N PRO A 44 -9.22 -14.71 4.97
CA PRO A 44 -9.02 -13.27 5.05
C PRO A 44 -7.86 -12.91 5.97
N PRO A 45 -6.79 -12.26 5.47
CA PRO A 45 -5.72 -11.77 6.32
C PRO A 45 -6.24 -10.82 7.40
N ILE A 46 -5.56 -10.80 8.54
CA ILE A 46 -5.95 -9.95 9.68
C ILE A 46 -5.91 -8.46 9.34
N THR A 47 -4.96 -8.06 8.48
CA THR A 47 -4.76 -6.66 8.06
C THR A 47 -5.92 -6.20 7.17
N LEU A 48 -6.65 -5.18 7.61
CA LEU A 48 -7.82 -4.63 6.90
C LEU A 48 -7.52 -4.21 5.45
N ASN A 49 -6.33 -3.67 5.22
CA ASN A 49 -5.90 -3.13 3.93
C ASN A 49 -5.19 -4.17 3.03
N ASN A 50 -5.17 -5.45 3.41
CA ASN A 50 -4.65 -6.49 2.51
C ASN A 50 -5.43 -6.47 1.18
N PHE A 51 -4.72 -6.65 0.06
CA PHE A 51 -5.28 -6.51 -1.27
C PHE A 51 -6.43 -7.48 -1.56
N MET A 52 -6.41 -8.71 -1.01
CA MET A 52 -7.52 -9.66 -1.18
C MET A 52 -8.75 -9.27 -0.36
N ASN A 53 -8.57 -8.73 0.86
CA ASN A 53 -9.67 -8.19 1.64
C ASN A 53 -10.33 -7.01 0.90
N GLN A 54 -9.54 -6.10 0.33
CA GLN A 54 -10.05 -4.98 -0.46
C GLN A 54 -10.72 -5.44 -1.76
N GLU A 55 -10.10 -6.39 -2.48
CA GLU A 55 -10.66 -6.94 -3.71
C GLU A 55 -12.01 -7.61 -3.49
N ALA A 56 -12.20 -8.31 -2.37
CA ALA A 56 -13.48 -8.95 -2.01
C ALA A 56 -14.62 -7.94 -1.80
N LEU A 57 -14.31 -6.68 -1.44
CA LEU A 57 -15.30 -5.62 -1.25
C LEU A 57 -15.74 -4.98 -2.58
N VAL A 58 -14.99 -5.14 -3.66
CA VAL A 58 -15.31 -4.55 -4.96
C VAL A 58 -16.51 -5.23 -5.57
N GLN A 59 -17.60 -4.49 -5.77
CA GLN A 59 -18.81 -4.98 -6.43
C GLN A 59 -18.64 -4.97 -7.96
N ARG A 60 -18.81 -6.14 -8.59
CA ARG A 60 -18.73 -6.30 -10.04
C ARG A 60 -19.86 -7.22 -10.54
N PRO A 61 -20.48 -6.90 -11.71
CA PRO A 61 -21.59 -7.71 -12.26
C PRO A 61 -21.14 -9.12 -12.69
N ASP A 62 -19.85 -9.33 -12.97
CA ASP A 62 -19.25 -10.58 -13.42
C ASP A 62 -18.62 -11.39 -12.30
N ARG A 63 -18.87 -11.03 -11.04
CA ARG A 63 -18.24 -11.65 -9.85
C ARG A 63 -19.28 -12.07 -8.83
N LEU A 64 -19.05 -13.24 -8.26
CA LEU A 64 -19.71 -13.70 -7.05
C LEU A 64 -18.68 -13.79 -5.94
N VAL A 65 -18.93 -13.12 -4.82
CA VAL A 65 -18.15 -13.28 -3.59
C VAL A 65 -19.00 -14.12 -2.63
N HIS A 66 -18.41 -15.20 -2.14
CA HIS A 66 -19.03 -16.10 -1.15
C HIS A 66 -18.11 -16.21 0.05
N SER A 67 -18.66 -16.02 1.23
CA SER A 67 -17.97 -16.26 2.50
C SER A 67 -18.61 -17.43 3.23
N SER A 68 -17.80 -18.31 3.79
CA SER A 68 -18.22 -19.43 4.62
C SER A 68 -17.41 -19.47 5.91
N THR A 69 -18.07 -19.87 6.97
CA THR A 69 -17.43 -20.07 8.28
C THR A 69 -17.87 -21.44 8.83
N TYR A 70 -17.30 -21.86 9.93
CA TYR A 70 -17.71 -23.10 10.60
C TYR A 70 -19.20 -23.10 11.00
N LEU A 71 -19.82 -21.92 11.13
CA LEU A 71 -21.26 -21.79 11.44
C LEU A 71 -22.15 -22.08 10.23
N THR A 72 -21.59 -22.12 9.01
CA THR A 72 -22.33 -22.35 7.77
C THR A 72 -22.18 -23.75 7.22
N VAL A 73 -21.40 -24.62 7.87
CA VAL A 73 -21.21 -26.03 7.50
C VAL A 73 -21.96 -26.95 8.47
N PRO A 74 -22.32 -28.18 8.06
CA PRO A 74 -22.92 -29.16 8.96
C PRO A 74 -22.00 -29.44 10.15
N PRO A 75 -22.51 -29.38 11.40
CA PRO A 75 -21.69 -29.59 12.61
C PRO A 75 -20.97 -30.95 12.65
N GLU A 76 -21.57 -31.97 12.05
CA GLU A 76 -21.00 -33.30 11.95
C GLU A 76 -19.73 -33.41 11.11
N TRP A 77 -19.40 -32.38 10.33
CA TRP A 77 -18.14 -32.30 9.58
C TRP A 77 -16.97 -31.85 10.47
N LEU A 78 -17.29 -31.33 11.65
CA LEU A 78 -16.33 -30.80 12.61
C LEU A 78 -16.36 -31.65 13.88
N GLY A 79 -15.21 -31.81 14.51
CA GLY A 79 -15.13 -32.52 15.79
C GLY A 79 -15.57 -31.63 16.97
N GLN A 80 -16.01 -32.24 18.07
CA GLN A 80 -16.42 -31.52 19.29
C GLN A 80 -15.29 -30.57 19.78
N MET A 81 -14.05 -31.02 19.75
CA MET A 81 -12.89 -30.25 20.18
C MET A 81 -12.77 -28.89 19.40
N PHE A 82 -13.14 -28.87 18.12
CA PHE A 82 -13.16 -27.65 17.34
C PHE A 82 -14.14 -26.62 17.91
N PHE A 83 -15.32 -27.03 18.32
CA PHE A 83 -16.32 -26.15 18.94
C PHE A 83 -15.90 -25.68 20.33
N ASP A 84 -15.27 -26.55 21.10
CA ASP A 84 -14.78 -26.23 22.45
C ASP A 84 -13.66 -25.18 22.37
N ASP A 85 -12.73 -25.34 21.42
CA ASP A 85 -11.65 -24.37 21.17
C ASP A 85 -12.20 -23.01 20.66
N ALA A 86 -13.17 -23.04 19.75
CA ALA A 86 -13.82 -21.83 19.25
C ALA A 86 -14.52 -21.05 20.37
N GLU A 87 -15.25 -21.76 21.24
CA GLU A 87 -15.94 -21.14 22.36
C GLU A 87 -14.96 -20.59 23.41
N LEU A 88 -13.89 -21.34 23.71
CA LEU A 88 -12.84 -20.88 24.60
C LEU A 88 -12.20 -19.59 24.07
N LEU A 89 -11.84 -19.55 22.79
CA LEU A 89 -11.26 -18.35 22.18
C LEU A 89 -12.25 -17.19 22.16
N ARG A 90 -13.54 -17.48 21.90
CA ARG A 90 -14.59 -16.45 21.95
C ARG A 90 -14.69 -15.77 23.31
N GLN A 91 -14.50 -16.53 24.40
CA GLN A 91 -14.57 -16.01 25.77
C GLN A 91 -13.29 -15.30 26.20
N THR A 92 -12.13 -15.80 25.79
CA THR A 92 -10.81 -15.31 26.24
C THR A 92 -10.25 -14.21 25.35
N ASN A 93 -10.48 -14.28 24.04
CA ASN A 93 -10.05 -13.29 23.05
C ASN A 93 -11.04 -13.14 21.90
N PRO A 94 -12.14 -12.38 22.09
CA PRO A 94 -13.19 -12.22 21.07
C PRO A 94 -12.68 -11.73 19.72
N ARG A 95 -11.65 -10.87 19.70
CA ARG A 95 -11.07 -10.33 18.47
C ARG A 95 -10.34 -11.41 17.66
N ALA A 96 -9.57 -12.26 18.32
CA ALA A 96 -8.94 -13.40 17.67
C ALA A 96 -9.99 -14.39 17.14
N TYR A 97 -11.05 -14.66 17.92
CA TYR A 97 -12.18 -15.49 17.50
C TYR A 97 -12.87 -14.93 16.23
N GLU A 98 -13.13 -13.63 16.17
CA GLU A 98 -13.71 -13.00 14.99
C GLU A 98 -12.84 -13.20 13.75
N HIS A 99 -11.52 -13.08 13.90
CA HIS A 99 -10.60 -13.29 12.79
C HIS A 99 -10.45 -14.77 12.43
N GLU A 100 -10.04 -15.61 13.38
CA GLU A 100 -9.62 -16.99 13.11
C GLU A 100 -10.79 -17.93 12.77
N TYR A 101 -11.96 -17.72 13.39
CA TYR A 101 -13.13 -18.58 13.22
C TYR A 101 -14.21 -18.00 12.32
N LEU A 102 -14.35 -16.67 12.24
CA LEU A 102 -15.37 -16.03 11.42
C LEU A 102 -14.79 -15.38 10.16
N GLY A 103 -13.45 -15.36 9.98
CA GLY A 103 -12.79 -14.78 8.83
C GLY A 103 -13.00 -13.26 8.70
N ILE A 104 -13.20 -12.57 9.82
CA ILE A 104 -13.40 -11.13 9.85
C ILE A 104 -12.02 -10.45 9.95
N PRO A 105 -11.60 -9.62 8.98
CA PRO A 105 -10.40 -8.82 9.11
C PRO A 105 -10.57 -7.80 10.23
N THR A 106 -9.91 -8.04 11.35
CA THR A 106 -10.03 -7.20 12.55
C THR A 106 -8.94 -6.13 12.63
N GLY A 107 -7.95 -6.18 11.73
CA GLY A 107 -6.70 -5.44 11.83
C GLY A 107 -5.78 -6.04 12.89
N THR A 108 -4.51 -5.69 12.87
CA THR A 108 -3.55 -6.13 13.90
C THR A 108 -3.61 -5.23 15.15
N GLY A 109 -4.20 -4.03 15.00
CA GLY A 109 -4.16 -2.96 16.00
C GLY A 109 -2.82 -2.26 16.07
N GLY A 110 -1.86 -2.68 15.23
CA GLY A 110 -0.53 -2.08 15.11
C GLY A 110 -0.38 -1.15 13.92
N GLU A 111 -1.41 -1.01 13.08
CA GLU A 111 -1.37 -0.20 11.89
C GLU A 111 -1.05 1.26 12.23
N VAL A 112 -0.02 1.80 11.57
CA VAL A 112 0.39 3.20 11.74
C VAL A 112 -0.61 4.15 11.07
N PHE A 113 -1.18 3.75 9.92
CA PHE A 113 -2.08 4.58 9.11
C PHE A 113 -3.51 4.04 9.08
N SER A 114 -4.25 4.23 10.14
CA SER A 114 -5.68 3.87 10.22
C SER A 114 -6.58 4.73 9.31
N ASN A 115 -6.04 5.84 8.77
CA ASN A 115 -6.71 6.78 7.88
C ASN A 115 -6.37 6.53 6.38
N LEU A 116 -5.83 5.36 6.05
CA LEU A 116 -5.53 4.95 4.67
C LEU A 116 -6.80 4.56 3.91
N GLU A 117 -6.91 5.01 2.66
CA GLU A 117 -7.93 4.61 1.70
C GLU A 117 -7.25 4.20 0.39
N LEU A 118 -7.40 2.94 -0.01
CA LEU A 118 -6.89 2.43 -1.27
C LEU A 118 -8.01 2.49 -2.32
N ARG A 119 -7.86 3.34 -3.33
CA ARG A 119 -8.80 3.46 -4.44
C ARG A 119 -8.14 4.04 -5.68
N GLU A 120 -8.77 3.83 -6.82
CA GLU A 120 -8.40 4.53 -8.05
C GLU A 120 -8.55 6.05 -7.89
N ILE A 121 -7.57 6.80 -8.38
CA ILE A 121 -7.61 8.26 -8.55
C ILE A 121 -7.67 8.53 -10.05
N THR A 122 -8.82 9.01 -10.53
CA THR A 122 -9.05 9.19 -11.96
C THR A 122 -8.22 10.32 -12.54
N ASP A 123 -8.00 10.31 -13.87
CA ASP A 123 -7.26 11.37 -14.57
C ASP A 123 -7.93 12.74 -14.40
N ASP A 124 -9.28 12.79 -14.38
CA ASP A 124 -10.03 14.02 -14.14
C ASP A 124 -9.80 14.56 -12.70
N GLU A 125 -9.70 13.65 -11.72
CA GLU A 125 -9.38 14.02 -10.33
C GLU A 125 -7.95 14.58 -10.25
N ILE A 126 -6.98 13.92 -10.89
CA ILE A 126 -5.59 14.37 -10.95
C ILE A 126 -5.48 15.74 -11.65
N ALA A 127 -6.18 15.94 -12.76
CA ALA A 127 -6.19 17.22 -13.48
C ALA A 127 -6.79 18.37 -12.65
N SER A 128 -7.56 18.06 -11.61
CA SER A 128 -8.14 19.05 -10.69
C SER A 128 -7.22 19.46 -9.54
N PHE A 129 -6.01 18.88 -9.44
CA PHE A 129 -5.08 19.16 -8.36
C PHE A 129 -4.31 20.45 -8.61
N ASP A 130 -4.37 21.40 -7.67
CA ASP A 130 -3.72 22.72 -7.80
C ASP A 130 -2.23 22.69 -7.44
N TYR A 131 -1.85 21.88 -6.44
CA TYR A 131 -0.49 21.81 -5.93
C TYR A 131 0.00 20.37 -5.90
N ILE A 132 1.09 20.15 -6.64
CA ILE A 132 1.74 18.85 -6.71
C ILE A 132 3.02 18.88 -5.87
N TYR A 133 3.22 17.82 -5.13
CA TYR A 133 4.42 17.59 -4.33
C TYR A 133 5.11 16.33 -4.86
N GLU A 134 6.44 16.38 -4.93
CA GLU A 134 7.26 15.27 -5.37
C GLU A 134 8.39 15.03 -4.37
N GLY A 135 8.63 13.78 -4.04
CA GLY A 135 9.68 13.39 -3.10
C GLY A 135 10.53 12.25 -3.60
N ILE A 136 11.76 12.18 -3.09
CA ILE A 136 12.68 11.08 -3.34
C ILE A 136 13.25 10.61 -2.01
N ASP A 137 13.16 9.28 -1.80
CA ASP A 137 13.98 8.53 -0.85
C ASP A 137 15.05 7.76 -1.63
N TRP A 138 16.31 7.90 -1.19
CA TRP A 138 17.46 7.33 -1.89
C TRP A 138 17.76 5.92 -1.41
N GLY A 139 18.07 5.04 -2.34
CA GLY A 139 18.58 3.72 -2.09
C GLY A 139 19.36 3.19 -3.31
N TRP A 140 20.02 2.05 -3.11
CA TRP A 140 20.74 1.37 -4.20
C TRP A 140 20.35 -0.10 -4.27
N TYR A 141 20.65 -0.87 -3.23
CA TYR A 141 20.31 -2.28 -3.04
C TYR A 141 20.78 -2.73 -1.65
N PRO A 142 19.96 -3.44 -0.84
CA PRO A 142 18.60 -3.89 -1.16
C PRO A 142 17.56 -2.77 -1.23
N ASP A 143 17.82 -1.64 -0.61
CA ASP A 143 16.90 -0.51 -0.55
C ASP A 143 16.79 0.16 -1.92
N PRO A 144 15.59 0.46 -2.40
CA PRO A 144 15.38 1.10 -3.70
C PRO A 144 15.52 2.62 -3.64
N ASN A 145 15.84 3.24 -4.77
CA ASN A 145 15.41 4.62 -5.00
C ASN A 145 13.89 4.64 -5.16
N HIS A 146 13.22 5.50 -4.42
CA HIS A 146 11.78 5.67 -4.50
C HIS A 146 11.40 7.13 -4.71
N TRP A 147 10.68 7.41 -5.78
CA TRP A 147 10.05 8.70 -6.04
C TRP A 147 8.54 8.58 -5.97
N SER A 148 7.88 9.56 -5.33
CA SER A 148 6.44 9.65 -5.21
C SER A 148 5.92 11.00 -5.66
N LYS A 149 4.72 11.00 -6.27
CA LYS A 149 4.00 12.21 -6.69
C LYS A 149 2.63 12.25 -6.04
N MET A 150 2.28 13.42 -5.49
CA MET A 150 1.09 13.55 -4.65
C MET A 150 0.52 14.97 -4.65
N CYS A 151 -0.75 15.07 -4.22
CA CYS A 151 -1.42 16.32 -3.91
C CYS A 151 -1.90 16.31 -2.45
N TYR A 152 -1.67 17.38 -1.73
CA TYR A 152 -2.28 17.62 -0.43
C TYR A 152 -3.34 18.71 -0.54
N ARG A 153 -4.59 18.40 -0.15
CA ARG A 153 -5.69 19.36 -0.07
C ARG A 153 -5.93 19.82 1.36
N PRO A 154 -5.45 21.00 1.78
CA PRO A 154 -5.55 21.47 3.15
C PRO A 154 -6.98 21.62 3.65
N SER A 155 -7.90 22.06 2.79
CA SER A 155 -9.32 22.25 3.13
C SER A 155 -10.05 20.96 3.50
N LYS A 156 -9.57 19.83 2.98
CA LYS A 156 -10.09 18.48 3.25
C LYS A 156 -9.20 17.69 4.20
N MET A 157 -8.04 18.21 4.56
CA MET A 157 -6.98 17.48 5.27
C MET A 157 -6.74 16.10 4.66
N THR A 158 -6.67 16.03 3.33
CA THR A 158 -6.58 14.77 2.57
C THR A 158 -5.35 14.81 1.68
N LEU A 159 -4.57 13.75 1.74
CA LEU A 159 -3.42 13.48 0.88
C LEU A 159 -3.84 12.49 -0.22
N TYR A 160 -3.46 12.76 -1.46
CA TYR A 160 -3.68 11.89 -2.62
C TYR A 160 -2.33 11.53 -3.22
N ILE A 161 -1.99 10.24 -3.26
CA ILE A 161 -0.73 9.73 -3.84
C ILE A 161 -1.11 8.96 -5.10
N PHE A 162 -0.60 9.39 -6.26
CA PHE A 162 -1.11 8.94 -7.56
C PHE A 162 -0.03 8.61 -8.58
N ASP A 163 1.25 8.73 -8.24
CA ASP A 163 2.32 8.22 -9.10
C ASP A 163 3.57 7.88 -8.28
N GLU A 164 4.29 6.85 -8.73
CA GLU A 164 5.53 6.40 -8.13
C GLU A 164 6.52 5.88 -9.17
N LEU A 165 7.79 5.94 -8.83
CA LEU A 165 8.86 5.23 -9.53
C LEU A 165 9.79 4.59 -8.50
N ARG A 166 9.86 3.26 -8.51
CA ARG A 166 10.75 2.48 -7.65
C ARG A 166 11.78 1.74 -8.51
N CYS A 167 13.05 1.81 -8.13
CA CYS A 167 14.10 1.11 -8.85
C CYS A 167 15.33 0.86 -7.99
N ASN A 168 15.98 -0.28 -8.24
CA ASN A 168 17.21 -0.70 -7.59
C ASN A 168 18.38 -0.62 -8.59
N LYS A 169 19.60 -0.45 -8.07
CA LYS A 169 20.85 -0.48 -8.85
C LYS A 169 20.82 0.43 -10.08
N THR A 170 20.14 1.59 -9.94
CA THR A 170 19.92 2.51 -11.04
C THR A 170 20.77 3.77 -10.84
N PRO A 171 21.71 4.07 -11.77
CA PRO A 171 22.50 5.31 -11.72
C PRO A 171 21.63 6.56 -11.75
N ASN A 172 22.05 7.64 -11.09
CA ASN A 172 21.30 8.90 -10.96
C ASN A 172 20.88 9.48 -12.32
N GLU A 173 21.73 9.40 -13.33
CA GLU A 173 21.40 9.85 -14.70
C GLU A 173 20.24 9.06 -15.29
N VAL A 174 20.30 7.73 -15.18
CA VAL A 174 19.25 6.83 -15.69
C VAL A 174 17.95 7.03 -14.90
N PHE A 175 18.04 7.21 -13.58
CA PHE A 175 16.88 7.51 -12.74
C PHE A 175 16.18 8.80 -13.18
N TRP A 176 16.96 9.89 -13.43
CA TRP A 176 16.40 11.14 -13.93
C TRP A 176 15.77 10.99 -15.31
N GLN A 177 16.43 10.27 -16.24
CA GLN A 177 15.86 10.01 -17.56
C GLN A 177 14.54 9.22 -17.48
N ARG A 178 14.42 8.28 -16.55
CA ARG A 178 13.17 7.53 -16.32
C ARG A 178 12.07 8.44 -15.77
N LEU A 179 12.38 9.30 -14.80
CA LEU A 179 11.41 10.27 -14.28
C LEU A 179 10.87 11.17 -15.41
N GLN A 180 11.73 11.63 -16.30
CA GLN A 180 11.31 12.45 -17.43
C GLN A 180 10.46 11.68 -18.45
N LYS A 181 10.87 10.47 -18.83
CA LYS A 181 10.24 9.71 -19.92
C LYS A 181 9.00 8.95 -19.49
N GLU A 182 9.02 8.35 -18.30
CA GLU A 182 7.97 7.48 -17.81
C GLU A 182 6.93 8.22 -16.95
N LYS A 183 7.37 9.31 -16.28
CA LYS A 183 6.56 10.04 -15.29
C LYS A 183 6.29 11.50 -15.68
N ASN A 184 6.80 11.93 -16.84
CA ASN A 184 6.65 13.30 -17.37
C ASN A 184 7.13 14.38 -16.40
N VAL A 185 8.13 14.06 -15.55
CA VAL A 185 8.75 15.04 -14.64
C VAL A 185 9.61 16.01 -15.46
N THR A 186 9.49 17.29 -15.16
CA THR A 186 10.20 18.37 -15.87
C THR A 186 11.13 19.14 -14.95
N SER A 187 11.95 20.01 -15.50
CA SER A 187 12.77 20.94 -14.72
C SER A 187 11.97 21.99 -13.93
N GLN A 188 10.66 22.09 -14.16
CA GLN A 188 9.76 22.99 -13.42
C GLN A 188 9.20 22.33 -12.16
N ASP A 189 9.20 21.01 -12.11
CA ASP A 189 8.64 20.25 -10.98
C ASP A 189 9.66 20.22 -9.85
N LEU A 190 9.28 20.78 -8.69
CA LEU A 190 10.15 20.81 -7.52
C LEU A 190 10.11 19.50 -6.77
N ILE A 191 11.24 18.82 -6.72
CA ILE A 191 11.42 17.58 -5.96
C ILE A 191 12.12 17.89 -4.62
N ILE A 192 11.61 17.32 -3.53
CA ILE A 192 12.26 17.35 -2.22
C ILE A 192 12.83 15.95 -1.92
N ALA A 193 14.15 15.86 -1.83
CA ALA A 193 14.83 14.58 -1.65
C ALA A 193 15.44 14.44 -0.25
N ASP A 194 15.67 13.20 0.17
CA ASP A 194 16.44 12.95 1.37
C ASP A 194 17.78 13.70 1.34
N SER A 195 18.09 14.38 2.42
CA SER A 195 19.33 15.17 2.57
C SER A 195 20.56 14.32 2.88
N ALA A 196 20.41 13.03 3.18
CA ALA A 196 21.52 12.14 3.47
C ALA A 196 22.43 11.87 2.26
N GLU A 197 21.91 12.08 1.03
CA GLU A 197 22.62 11.85 -0.23
C GLU A 197 22.90 13.15 -1.02
N PRO A 198 23.76 14.05 -0.52
CA PRO A 198 24.01 15.34 -1.18
C PRO A 198 24.64 15.19 -2.57
N LYS A 199 25.37 14.10 -2.83
CA LYS A 199 25.94 13.80 -4.14
C LYS A 199 24.83 13.50 -5.16
N SER A 200 23.86 12.66 -4.80
CA SER A 200 22.74 12.32 -5.66
C SER A 200 21.89 13.55 -5.99
N ILE A 201 21.70 14.45 -5.03
CA ILE A 201 21.04 15.74 -5.25
C ILE A 201 21.84 16.63 -6.21
N ALA A 202 23.17 16.67 -6.07
CA ALA A 202 24.03 17.46 -6.95
C ALA A 202 24.03 16.91 -8.39
N ASP A 203 24.06 15.58 -8.54
CA ASP A 203 23.99 14.92 -9.84
C ASP A 203 22.68 15.28 -10.57
N LEU A 204 21.52 15.11 -9.90
CA LEU A 204 20.23 15.45 -10.51
C LEU A 204 20.12 16.92 -10.89
N LYS A 205 20.65 17.83 -10.06
CA LYS A 205 20.74 19.26 -10.41
C LYS A 205 21.56 19.48 -11.67
N ALA A 206 22.70 18.79 -11.80
CA ALA A 206 23.54 18.89 -12.99
C ALA A 206 22.83 18.36 -14.25
N TYR A 207 21.94 17.40 -14.12
CA TYR A 207 21.08 16.89 -15.19
C TYR A 207 19.83 17.75 -15.46
N GLY A 208 19.66 18.86 -14.74
CA GLY A 208 18.59 19.84 -14.95
C GLY A 208 17.35 19.66 -14.09
N ALA A 209 17.39 18.84 -13.05
CA ALA A 209 16.27 18.70 -12.11
C ALA A 209 16.15 19.91 -11.17
N SER A 210 14.92 20.32 -10.87
CA SER A 210 14.61 21.24 -9.78
C SER A 210 14.48 20.45 -8.49
N ILE A 211 15.57 20.29 -7.74
CA ILE A 211 15.62 19.41 -6.56
C ILE A 211 16.25 20.14 -5.36
N ARG A 212 15.71 19.88 -4.17
CA ARG A 212 16.21 20.40 -2.88
C ARG A 212 16.32 19.29 -1.86
N PRO A 213 17.29 19.40 -0.92
CA PRO A 213 17.30 18.51 0.24
C PRO A 213 16.12 18.80 1.15
N THR A 214 15.58 17.76 1.79
CA THR A 214 14.65 17.90 2.91
C THR A 214 15.39 18.50 4.11
N GLU A 215 14.69 19.28 4.93
CA GLU A 215 15.24 19.81 6.17
C GLU A 215 14.90 18.87 7.32
N LYS A 216 15.88 18.11 7.75
CA LYS A 216 15.77 17.20 8.91
C LYS A 216 16.08 17.99 10.19
N GLY A 217 15.20 17.90 11.18
CA GLY A 217 15.41 18.40 12.54
C GLY A 217 15.32 17.25 13.55
N PRO A 218 15.60 17.50 14.83
CA PRO A 218 15.33 16.55 15.89
C PRO A 218 13.86 16.09 15.80
N ASP A 219 13.61 14.79 16.00
CA ASP A 219 12.27 14.18 15.97
C ASP A 219 11.47 14.36 14.65
N SER A 220 12.13 14.74 13.53
CA SER A 220 11.45 14.99 12.25
C SER A 220 10.63 13.78 11.76
N VAL A 221 11.10 12.55 12.03
CA VAL A 221 10.34 11.32 11.75
C VAL A 221 9.04 11.32 12.54
N ARG A 222 9.13 11.47 13.86
CA ARG A 222 7.98 11.44 14.75
C ARG A 222 6.96 12.53 14.40
N TYR A 223 7.40 13.75 14.10
CA TYR A 223 6.50 14.85 13.73
C TYR A 223 5.80 14.61 12.41
N SER A 224 6.53 14.22 11.38
CA SER A 224 5.93 13.96 10.07
C SER A 224 4.97 12.77 10.08
N MET A 225 5.30 11.70 10.80
CA MET A 225 4.41 10.55 10.97
C MET A 225 3.13 10.94 11.71
N LYS A 226 3.24 11.67 12.83
CA LYS A 226 2.05 12.18 13.53
C LYS A 226 1.22 13.13 12.68
N TRP A 227 1.85 13.92 11.82
CA TRP A 227 1.14 14.79 10.90
C TRP A 227 0.37 13.95 9.87
N LEU A 228 0.97 12.93 9.26
CA LEU A 228 0.28 12.01 8.34
C LEU A 228 -0.91 11.31 9.03
N GLN A 229 -0.72 10.85 10.25
CA GLN A 229 -1.79 10.23 11.05
C GLN A 229 -2.92 11.20 11.41
N SER A 230 -2.64 12.51 11.50
CA SER A 230 -3.64 13.54 11.81
C SER A 230 -4.51 13.94 10.61
N LEU A 231 -4.16 13.49 9.40
CA LEU A 231 -4.97 13.74 8.21
C LEU A 231 -6.31 13.00 8.29
N VAL A 232 -7.33 13.58 7.69
CA VAL A 232 -8.64 12.92 7.58
C VAL A 232 -8.51 11.65 6.74
N LYS A 233 -7.72 11.72 5.63
CA LYS A 233 -7.47 10.60 4.75
C LYS A 233 -6.10 10.68 4.08
N ILE A 234 -5.52 9.51 3.85
CA ILE A 234 -4.42 9.26 2.92
C ILE A 234 -4.99 8.34 1.84
N VAL A 235 -5.20 8.88 0.64
CA VAL A 235 -5.71 8.14 -0.52
C VAL A 235 -4.54 7.74 -1.38
N VAL A 236 -4.39 6.45 -1.65
CA VAL A 236 -3.35 5.91 -2.54
C VAL A 236 -4.01 5.15 -3.67
N ASP A 237 -3.57 5.40 -4.89
CA ASP A 237 -4.02 4.63 -6.06
C ASP A 237 -3.19 3.34 -6.19
N PRO A 238 -3.74 2.16 -5.89
CA PRO A 238 -2.96 0.92 -5.89
C PRO A 238 -2.57 0.45 -7.30
N ASN A 239 -3.20 0.97 -8.35
CA ASN A 239 -2.84 0.64 -9.73
C ASN A 239 -1.65 1.46 -10.23
N ARG A 240 -1.58 2.73 -9.82
CA ARG A 240 -0.49 3.65 -10.17
C ARG A 240 0.68 3.57 -9.22
N CYS A 241 0.41 3.26 -7.93
CA CYS A 241 1.37 3.25 -6.83
C CYS A 241 1.29 1.94 -6.03
N PRO A 242 1.55 0.76 -6.65
CA PRO A 242 1.41 -0.52 -5.97
C PRO A 242 2.34 -0.68 -4.76
N GLU A 243 3.58 -0.20 -4.85
CA GLU A 243 4.54 -0.30 -3.77
C GLU A 243 4.21 0.64 -2.61
N THR A 244 3.79 1.88 -2.91
CA THR A 244 3.30 2.82 -1.89
C THR A 244 2.05 2.28 -1.20
N ALA A 245 1.11 1.72 -1.96
CA ALA A 245 -0.10 1.13 -1.40
C ALA A 245 0.23 -0.01 -0.43
N ARG A 246 1.16 -0.90 -0.82
CA ARG A 246 1.63 -2.00 0.02
C ARG A 246 2.31 -1.50 1.29
N GLU A 247 3.32 -0.61 1.18
CA GLU A 247 4.05 -0.11 2.34
C GLU A 247 3.13 0.62 3.32
N PHE A 248 2.23 1.51 2.85
CA PHE A 248 1.29 2.19 3.75
C PHE A 248 0.28 1.25 4.41
N ALA A 249 -0.15 0.19 3.72
CA ALA A 249 -1.09 -0.78 4.26
C ALA A 249 -0.47 -1.70 5.31
N GLU A 250 0.79 -2.08 5.11
CA GLU A 250 1.50 -3.07 5.93
C GLU A 250 2.38 -2.44 7.02
N TYR A 251 2.47 -1.09 7.06
CA TYR A 251 3.34 -0.40 8.01
C TYR A 251 2.73 -0.39 9.40
N GLU A 252 3.35 -1.14 10.30
CA GLU A 252 2.91 -1.33 11.68
C GLU A 252 3.96 -0.86 12.68
N TYR A 253 3.52 -0.46 13.87
CA TYR A 253 4.43 -0.21 14.98
C TYR A 253 5.24 -1.45 15.33
N GLU A 254 6.47 -1.24 15.75
CA GLU A 254 7.31 -2.32 16.27
C GLU A 254 6.65 -3.03 17.46
N ARG A 255 6.90 -4.34 17.57
CA ARG A 255 6.43 -5.16 18.68
C ARG A 255 7.62 -5.63 19.55
N THR A 256 7.35 -5.79 20.83
CA THR A 256 8.27 -6.48 21.76
C THR A 256 8.28 -7.98 21.45
N LYS A 257 9.17 -8.72 22.14
CA LYS A 257 9.20 -10.18 22.06
C LYS A 257 7.92 -10.84 22.58
N ASP A 258 7.17 -10.12 23.42
CA ASP A 258 5.90 -10.57 24.00
C ASP A 258 4.69 -10.07 23.19
N ASP A 259 4.93 -9.66 21.93
CA ASP A 259 3.94 -9.16 20.97
C ASP A 259 3.21 -7.86 21.37
N GLU A 260 3.76 -7.10 22.31
CA GLU A 260 3.25 -5.79 22.71
C GLU A 260 3.74 -4.67 21.79
N LEU A 261 2.86 -3.75 21.39
CA LEU A 261 3.21 -2.61 20.55
C LEU A 261 4.10 -1.62 21.31
N THR A 262 5.24 -1.25 20.73
CA THR A 262 6.19 -0.30 21.33
C THR A 262 5.84 1.15 21.06
N GLY A 263 5.01 1.41 20.05
CA GLY A 263 4.75 2.75 19.53
C GLY A 263 5.93 3.35 18.75
N GLN A 264 6.97 2.56 18.47
CA GLN A 264 8.10 2.96 17.61
C GLN A 264 7.79 2.63 16.16
N TYR A 265 8.29 3.46 15.24
CA TYR A 265 8.18 3.23 13.81
C TYR A 265 9.35 2.37 13.34
N PRO A 266 9.12 1.25 12.62
CA PRO A 266 10.21 0.44 12.09
C PRO A 266 11.00 1.20 11.02
N ASP A 267 12.32 0.96 11.00
CA ASP A 267 13.23 1.52 9.98
C ASP A 267 13.45 0.49 8.86
N LYS A 268 12.33 0.01 8.28
CA LYS A 268 12.32 -0.94 7.17
C LYS A 268 10.99 -0.83 6.42
N ASP A 269 10.99 -1.20 5.15
CA ASP A 269 9.81 -1.20 4.29
C ASP A 269 9.03 0.14 4.33
N ASN A 270 9.78 1.26 4.33
CA ASN A 270 9.25 2.61 4.54
C ASN A 270 9.69 3.62 3.45
N HIS A 271 10.24 3.15 2.33
CA HIS A 271 10.82 4.01 1.31
C HIS A 271 9.82 4.96 0.66
N SER A 272 8.61 4.46 0.36
CA SER A 272 7.53 5.32 -0.14
C SER A 272 7.02 6.28 0.94
N ILE A 273 6.93 5.82 2.18
CA ILE A 273 6.52 6.64 3.33
C ILE A 273 7.51 7.78 3.53
N ASP A 274 8.80 7.49 3.47
CA ASP A 274 9.86 8.48 3.62
C ASP A 274 9.90 9.47 2.43
N SER A 275 9.76 8.98 1.21
CA SER A 275 9.59 9.83 0.03
C SER A 275 8.42 10.82 0.20
N VAL A 276 7.26 10.35 0.67
CA VAL A 276 6.07 11.17 0.95
C VAL A 276 6.35 12.20 2.07
N ARG A 277 7.00 11.78 3.15
CA ARG A 277 7.38 12.67 4.26
C ARG A 277 8.32 13.79 3.81
N TYR A 278 9.28 13.47 2.93
CA TYR A 278 10.21 14.46 2.39
C TYR A 278 9.49 15.44 1.46
N ALA A 279 8.66 14.95 0.54
CA ALA A 279 7.86 15.81 -0.34
C ALA A 279 7.04 16.84 0.44
N LEU A 280 6.45 16.43 1.55
CA LEU A 280 5.54 17.25 2.36
C LEU A 280 6.24 18.02 3.49
N ASN A 281 7.58 17.95 3.59
CA ASN A 281 8.36 18.71 4.58
C ASN A 281 7.98 20.20 4.64
N PRO A 282 7.82 20.93 3.52
CA PRO A 282 7.40 22.33 3.56
C PRO A 282 5.98 22.54 4.11
N VAL A 283 5.14 21.52 4.12
CA VAL A 283 3.74 21.61 4.57
C VAL A 283 3.65 21.41 6.09
N TRP A 284 4.14 20.27 6.59
CA TRP A 284 4.03 19.95 8.01
C TRP A 284 4.94 20.78 8.89
N LYS A 285 6.10 21.23 8.39
CA LYS A 285 7.03 22.11 9.12
C LYS A 285 6.46 23.51 9.37
N ARG A 286 5.64 24.06 8.47
CA ARG A 286 5.02 25.38 8.62
C ARG A 286 3.93 25.42 9.70
N ARG A 287 3.44 24.28 10.16
CA ARG A 287 2.37 24.20 11.15
C ARG A 287 2.85 24.17 12.60
N GLY A 288 4.15 24.34 12.84
CA GLY A 288 4.70 24.48 14.20
C GLY A 288 4.57 23.22 15.05
N LEU A 289 4.58 22.07 14.42
CA LEU A 289 4.62 20.77 15.08
C LEU A 289 6.05 20.30 15.24
#